data_07ff0e4622c3d87dd30519a34c8f7084
#
_entry.id   07ff0e4622c3d87dd30519a34c8f7084
#
_cell.length_a   1.000
_cell.length_b   1.000
_cell.length_c   1.000
_cell.angle_alpha   90.00
_cell.angle_beta   90.00
_cell.angle_gamma   90.00
#
_symmetry.space_group_name_H-M   'P 1'
#
loop_
_entity.id
_entity.type
_entity.pdbx_description
1 polymer ?
#
loop_
_entity_poly.entity_id
_entity_poly.type
_entity_poly.pdbx_seq_one_letter_code
_entity_poly.pdbx_strand_id
1 'polypeptide(L)'
;IGGTLTYEDVTNVDAVGLITARNGIVVGSGITLSKDGDVFATGIVTATSFVGSGADLTGVASTENIRTNTNATFLQNINVGVAITAGKLGIGFTDNNVKIGNTALDSLTTGGDNTAVGQGALTANTTGSDNTAIGSGALDVNTTGHSNTAVGHDSLDANTTGNENVGLGMKALTSNTTGEDNTAVGAYALNANTTASNNVAVGYNSLLNK
;
A
#
# COMPACT_ATOMS: atom_id res chain seq x y z
N ILE A 1 49.43 -38.24 -15.89
CA ILE A 1 48.18 -38.11 -15.14
C ILE A 1 48.52 -38.37 -13.70
N GLY A 2 48.78 -37.31 -12.95
CA GLY A 2 48.94 -37.42 -11.51
C GLY A 2 47.59 -37.20 -10.85
N GLY A 3 46.76 -38.19 -10.78
CA GLY A 3 45.47 -38.07 -10.10
C GLY A 3 44.75 -39.40 -10.10
N THR A 4 44.25 -39.82 -8.97
CA THR A 4 43.47 -41.02 -8.82
C THR A 4 42.12 -40.81 -9.46
N LEU A 5 41.92 -41.37 -10.62
CA LEU A 5 40.59 -41.60 -11.15
C LEU A 5 40.14 -42.95 -10.62
N THR A 6 39.39 -42.97 -9.58
CA THR A 6 38.71 -44.15 -9.12
C THR A 6 37.38 -44.19 -9.85
N TYR A 7 37.33 -44.96 -10.90
CA TYR A 7 36.10 -45.26 -11.62
C TYR A 7 35.49 -46.52 -11.06
N GLU A 8 34.49 -46.39 -10.26
CA GLU A 8 33.46 -47.40 -10.14
C GLU A 8 32.21 -46.78 -10.71
N ASP A 9 31.80 -47.24 -11.87
CA ASP A 9 30.57 -46.81 -12.57
C ASP A 9 30.50 -45.38 -13.12
N VAL A 10 31.54 -44.94 -13.86
CA VAL A 10 31.36 -43.75 -14.69
C VAL A 10 30.66 -44.13 -15.98
N THR A 11 29.34 -43.99 -15.98
CA THR A 11 28.55 -44.24 -17.20
C THR A 11 28.63 -43.10 -18.21
N ASN A 12 29.04 -41.91 -17.84
CA ASN A 12 29.38 -40.80 -18.72
C ASN A 12 30.00 -39.66 -17.90
N VAL A 13 31.28 -39.41 -18.07
CA VAL A 13 31.86 -38.08 -17.83
C VAL A 13 32.39 -37.61 -19.17
N ASP A 14 31.55 -37.01 -19.95
CA ASP A 14 31.95 -36.31 -21.16
C ASP A 14 32.26 -34.86 -20.76
N ALA A 15 33.40 -34.68 -20.10
CA ALA A 15 33.82 -33.35 -19.67
C ALA A 15 34.63 -32.70 -20.78
N VAL A 16 33.96 -31.98 -21.65
CA VAL A 16 34.60 -31.04 -22.60
C VAL A 16 34.86 -29.68 -21.93
N GLY A 17 34.61 -29.56 -20.64
CA GLY A 17 34.80 -28.35 -19.86
C GLY A 17 35.37 -28.61 -18.47
N LEU A 18 35.59 -27.54 -17.70
CA LEU A 18 36.16 -27.61 -16.37
C LEU A 18 35.09 -28.01 -15.35
N ILE A 19 35.20 -29.23 -14.81
CA ILE A 19 34.50 -29.59 -13.58
C ILE A 19 35.55 -29.58 -12.47
N THR A 20 35.61 -28.49 -11.70
CA THR A 20 36.44 -28.43 -10.51
C THR A 20 35.52 -28.53 -9.29
N ALA A 21 35.33 -29.74 -8.82
CA ALA A 21 34.60 -29.98 -7.59
C ALA A 21 35.57 -30.43 -6.49
N ARG A 22 35.95 -29.51 -5.63
CA ARG A 22 36.57 -29.84 -4.36
C ARG A 22 35.48 -29.89 -3.30
N ASN A 23 35.07 -31.09 -2.96
CA ASN A 23 34.06 -31.41 -1.95
C ASN A 23 32.62 -30.99 -2.25
N GLY A 24 32.28 -30.78 -3.54
CA GLY A 24 30.91 -30.46 -3.85
C GLY A 24 30.46 -30.87 -5.20
N ILE A 25 29.88 -31.51 -5.84
CA ILE A 25 28.90 -31.84 -6.84
C ILE A 25 28.35 -33.22 -6.55
N VAL A 26 27.28 -33.31 -5.80
CA VAL A 26 26.44 -34.49 -5.76
C VAL A 26 25.24 -34.18 -6.62
N VAL A 27 25.28 -34.59 -7.88
CA VAL A 27 24.16 -34.40 -8.81
C VAL A 27 23.39 -35.72 -8.86
N GLY A 28 22.24 -35.74 -8.20
CA GLY A 28 21.27 -36.81 -8.38
C GLY A 28 20.47 -36.62 -9.69
N SER A 29 19.53 -37.48 -9.98
CA SER A 29 18.77 -37.53 -11.23
C SER A 29 17.87 -36.29 -11.53
N GLY A 30 17.89 -35.27 -10.69
CA GLY A 30 16.99 -34.09 -10.80
C GLY A 30 17.67 -32.77 -11.07
N ILE A 31 18.98 -32.72 -11.37
CA ILE A 31 19.70 -31.47 -11.62
C ILE A 31 20.40 -31.54 -12.97
N THR A 32 20.08 -30.57 -13.83
CA THR A 32 20.79 -30.38 -15.11
C THR A 32 21.43 -28.99 -15.08
N LEU A 33 22.75 -28.97 -15.36
CA LEU A 33 23.49 -27.72 -15.58
C LEU A 33 23.68 -27.57 -17.09
N SER A 34 23.07 -26.55 -17.68
CA SER A 34 23.17 -26.32 -19.13
C SER A 34 24.48 -25.63 -19.49
N LYS A 35 24.87 -25.71 -20.76
CA LYS A 35 26.04 -24.99 -21.30
C LYS A 35 25.86 -23.44 -21.23
N ASP A 36 24.65 -22.98 -21.14
CA ASP A 36 24.29 -21.54 -21.08
C ASP A 36 24.23 -21.03 -19.63
N GLY A 37 24.58 -21.87 -18.64
CA GLY A 37 24.62 -21.50 -17.23
C GLY A 37 23.34 -21.76 -16.45
N ASP A 38 22.34 -22.37 -17.10
CA ASP A 38 21.06 -22.65 -16.43
C ASP A 38 21.17 -23.86 -15.50
N VAL A 39 20.51 -23.76 -14.35
CA VAL A 39 20.36 -24.88 -13.42
C VAL A 39 18.91 -25.36 -13.49
N PHE A 40 18.70 -26.52 -14.05
CA PHE A 40 17.39 -27.17 -14.07
C PHE A 40 17.31 -28.19 -12.93
N ALA A 41 16.48 -27.97 -11.95
CA ALA A 41 16.23 -28.86 -10.84
C ALA A 41 14.75 -29.26 -10.77
N THR A 42 14.48 -30.57 -10.75
CA THR A 42 13.11 -31.09 -10.62
C THR A 42 12.66 -31.21 -9.15
N GLY A 43 13.51 -30.83 -8.21
CA GLY A 43 13.26 -30.90 -6.77
C GLY A 43 13.51 -29.57 -6.07
N ILE A 44 13.82 -29.66 -4.79
CA ILE A 44 14.07 -28.49 -3.94
C ILE A 44 15.51 -28.00 -4.15
N VAL A 45 15.68 -26.73 -4.48
CA VAL A 45 16.97 -26.04 -4.46
C VAL A 45 17.10 -25.28 -3.15
N THR A 46 18.04 -25.72 -2.31
CA THR A 46 18.36 -25.03 -1.04
C THR A 46 19.67 -24.27 -1.21
N ALA A 47 19.63 -22.96 -1.05
CA ALA A 47 20.79 -22.10 -1.05
C ALA A 47 20.72 -21.10 0.11
N THR A 48 21.87 -20.68 0.63
CA THR A 48 21.93 -19.61 1.64
C THR A 48 21.56 -18.26 1.06
N SER A 49 21.74 -18.06 -0.23
CA SER A 49 21.27 -16.88 -0.96
C SER A 49 21.17 -17.17 -2.46
N PHE A 50 20.23 -16.51 -3.11
CA PHE A 50 20.13 -16.39 -4.55
C PHE A 50 20.42 -14.94 -4.91
N VAL A 51 21.44 -14.69 -5.73
CA VAL A 51 21.83 -13.36 -6.18
C VAL A 51 21.59 -13.28 -7.67
N GLY A 52 20.75 -12.33 -8.08
CA GLY A 52 20.41 -12.11 -9.49
C GLY A 52 19.16 -11.25 -9.66
N SER A 53 18.88 -10.90 -10.92
CA SER A 53 17.60 -10.26 -11.26
C SER A 53 16.47 -11.28 -11.15
N GLY A 54 15.46 -10.99 -10.37
CA GLY A 54 14.22 -11.77 -10.31
C GLY A 54 13.23 -11.48 -11.43
N ALA A 55 13.64 -10.72 -12.46
CA ALA A 55 12.74 -10.23 -13.52
C ALA A 55 12.05 -11.36 -14.30
N ASP A 56 12.72 -12.51 -14.43
CA ASP A 56 12.22 -13.67 -15.18
C ASP A 56 11.80 -14.84 -14.26
N LEU A 57 11.66 -14.60 -12.97
CA LEU A 57 11.11 -15.59 -12.05
C LEU A 57 9.62 -15.77 -12.34
N THR A 58 9.30 -16.66 -13.26
CA THR A 58 7.93 -17.09 -13.56
C THR A 58 7.59 -18.37 -12.81
N GLY A 59 6.35 -18.51 -12.37
CA GLY A 59 5.90 -19.74 -11.70
C GLY A 59 6.38 -19.91 -10.25
N VAL A 60 6.80 -18.84 -9.59
CA VAL A 60 6.93 -18.83 -8.12
C VAL A 60 5.52 -18.84 -7.51
N ALA A 61 4.62 -19.54 -8.18
CA ALA A 61 3.30 -19.80 -7.69
C ALA A 61 3.35 -21.10 -6.92
N SER A 62 3.67 -21.00 -5.71
CA SER A 62 3.15 -21.99 -4.81
C SER A 62 2.11 -21.33 -3.93
N THR A 63 1.06 -22.05 -3.70
CA THR A 63 0.05 -21.82 -2.69
C THR A 63 0.63 -21.67 -1.28
N GLU A 64 1.97 -21.72 -1.12
CA GLU A 64 2.63 -21.71 0.17
C GLU A 64 3.84 -20.77 0.20
N ASN A 65 3.55 -19.51 0.38
CA ASN A 65 4.35 -18.55 1.16
C ASN A 65 5.78 -18.23 0.70
N ILE A 66 5.94 -17.06 0.12
CA ILE A 66 7.20 -16.34 0.30
C ILE A 66 7.30 -16.00 1.80
N ARG A 67 8.00 -16.82 2.56
CA ARG A 67 8.25 -16.57 3.98
C ARG A 67 9.55 -15.81 4.13
N THR A 68 9.45 -14.59 4.60
CA THR A 68 10.61 -13.81 5.03
C THR A 68 10.56 -13.65 6.54
N ASN A 69 11.64 -14.01 7.24
CA ASN A 69 11.77 -13.72 8.68
C ASN A 69 12.10 -12.25 8.94
N THR A 70 12.22 -11.48 7.88
CA THR A 70 12.52 -10.04 7.87
C THR A 70 11.61 -9.36 6.87
N ASN A 71 11.75 -8.07 6.69
CA ASN A 71 10.93 -7.29 5.77
C ASN A 71 11.14 -7.74 4.32
N ALA A 72 10.08 -8.10 3.61
CA ALA A 72 10.09 -8.20 2.16
C ALA A 72 9.86 -6.80 1.58
N THR A 73 10.81 -6.32 0.78
CA THR A 73 10.67 -5.04 0.09
C THR A 73 10.21 -5.32 -1.34
N PHE A 74 9.01 -4.86 -1.67
CA PHE A 74 8.49 -4.85 -3.02
C PHE A 74 8.61 -3.42 -3.56
N LEU A 75 9.42 -3.23 -4.58
CA LEU A 75 9.67 -1.90 -5.16
C LEU A 75 8.56 -1.44 -6.11
N GLN A 76 7.57 -2.28 -6.37
CA GLN A 76 6.41 -2.00 -7.22
C GLN A 76 5.13 -2.59 -6.61
N ASN A 77 4.03 -2.55 -7.34
CA ASN A 77 2.73 -2.97 -6.87
C ASN A 77 2.69 -4.45 -6.48
N ILE A 78 2.11 -4.74 -5.32
CA ILE A 78 1.70 -6.08 -4.95
C ILE A 78 0.26 -6.27 -5.44
N ASN A 79 0.06 -7.12 -6.45
CA ASN A 79 -1.28 -7.49 -6.90
C ASN A 79 -1.74 -8.73 -6.11
N VAL A 80 -2.70 -8.53 -5.22
CA VAL A 80 -3.30 -9.62 -4.42
C VAL A 80 -4.69 -9.91 -4.97
N GLY A 81 -4.83 -11.03 -5.66
CA GLY A 81 -6.08 -11.40 -6.33
C GLY A 81 -7.26 -11.75 -5.40
N VAL A 82 -7.01 -12.04 -4.13
CA VAL A 82 -8.05 -12.50 -3.21
C VAL A 82 -8.08 -11.72 -1.90
N ALA A 83 -7.06 -11.79 -1.09
CA ALA A 83 -7.04 -11.12 0.21
C ALA A 83 -5.62 -10.90 0.73
N ILE A 84 -5.43 -9.81 1.46
CA ILE A 84 -4.26 -9.61 2.33
C ILE A 84 -4.72 -9.89 3.76
N THR A 85 -4.26 -11.01 4.35
CA THR A 85 -4.49 -11.31 5.76
C THR A 85 -3.22 -10.96 6.53
N ALA A 86 -3.28 -9.91 7.32
CA ALA A 86 -2.15 -9.45 8.12
C ALA A 86 -2.57 -9.25 9.58
N GLY A 87 -1.70 -9.61 10.51
CA GLY A 87 -1.88 -9.29 11.93
C GLY A 87 -1.82 -7.77 12.19
N LYS A 88 -1.07 -7.06 11.36
CA LYS A 88 -1.07 -5.60 11.24
C LYS A 88 -0.86 -5.27 9.77
N LEU A 89 -1.83 -4.65 9.14
CA LEU A 89 -1.68 -4.05 7.82
C LEU A 89 -1.44 -2.55 8.01
N GLY A 90 -0.19 -2.14 7.94
CA GLY A 90 0.15 -0.72 7.84
C GLY A 90 0.06 -0.31 6.39
N ILE A 91 -0.95 0.44 6.02
CA ILE A 91 -1.00 1.15 4.74
C ILE A 91 -0.67 2.60 5.09
N GLY A 92 0.61 2.94 5.06
CA GLY A 92 1.02 4.27 5.46
C GLY A 92 2.26 4.74 4.72
N PHE A 93 2.32 6.01 4.48
CA PHE A 93 3.52 6.76 4.18
C PHE A 93 4.14 7.27 5.48
N THR A 94 5.24 7.98 5.39
CA THR A 94 6.16 8.32 6.48
C THR A 94 5.56 8.96 7.74
N ASP A 95 4.29 9.39 7.76
CA ASP A 95 3.71 10.16 8.86
C ASP A 95 2.36 9.62 9.35
N ASN A 96 2.27 8.30 9.53
CA ASN A 96 1.10 7.58 10.06
C ASN A 96 -0.21 7.77 9.26
N ASN A 97 -0.13 8.15 7.99
CA ASN A 97 -1.31 8.36 7.15
C ASN A 97 -1.86 7.05 6.58
N VAL A 98 -3.19 6.94 6.48
CA VAL A 98 -3.89 5.87 5.78
C VAL A 98 -4.42 6.43 4.45
N LYS A 99 -4.01 5.84 3.33
CA LYS A 99 -4.44 6.22 1.97
C LYS A 99 -5.07 5.02 1.26
N ILE A 100 -6.36 5.09 0.95
CA ILE A 100 -7.08 4.08 0.17
C ILE A 100 -7.95 4.78 -0.87
N GLY A 101 -7.55 4.72 -2.11
CA GLY A 101 -8.30 5.34 -3.21
C GLY A 101 -7.41 6.07 -4.21
N ASN A 102 -7.95 6.28 -5.41
CA ASN A 102 -7.25 7.05 -6.43
C ASN A 102 -7.24 8.53 -6.01
N THR A 103 -6.11 9.18 -6.13
CA THR A 103 -5.87 10.58 -5.74
C THR A 103 -6.12 10.93 -4.26
N ALA A 104 -6.39 9.95 -3.37
CA ALA A 104 -6.44 10.24 -1.94
C ALA A 104 -5.07 10.73 -1.45
N LEU A 105 -5.00 11.81 -0.65
CA LEU A 105 -3.77 12.43 -0.11
C LEU A 105 -2.67 12.64 -1.17
N ASP A 106 -3.03 13.08 -2.37
CA ASP A 106 -2.07 13.15 -3.47
C ASP A 106 -1.09 14.34 -3.35
N SER A 107 -1.51 15.42 -2.70
CA SER A 107 -0.71 16.63 -2.50
C SER A 107 0.02 16.69 -1.14
N LEU A 108 -0.04 15.61 -0.36
CA LEU A 108 0.50 15.61 1.01
C LEU A 108 2.01 15.86 1.05
N THR A 109 2.43 16.80 1.89
CA THR A 109 3.86 17.13 2.10
C THR A 109 4.34 16.78 3.51
N THR A 110 3.69 17.28 4.54
CA THR A 110 4.13 17.09 5.94
C THR A 110 2.99 16.77 6.93
N GLY A 111 1.72 16.76 6.47
CA GLY A 111 0.59 16.43 7.35
C GLY A 111 0.66 14.97 7.83
N GLY A 112 0.47 14.74 9.12
CA GLY A 112 0.48 13.41 9.73
C GLY A 112 -0.90 12.97 10.23
N ASP A 113 -1.01 11.68 10.59
CA ASP A 113 -2.17 11.10 11.27
C ASP A 113 -3.52 11.27 10.53
N ASN A 114 -3.48 11.34 9.19
CA ASN A 114 -4.68 11.45 8.38
C ASN A 114 -5.18 10.07 7.91
N THR A 115 -6.50 9.91 7.87
CA THR A 115 -7.17 8.76 7.28
C THR A 115 -7.96 9.21 6.05
N ALA A 116 -7.57 8.79 4.85
CA ALA A 116 -8.24 9.09 3.59
C ALA A 116 -8.68 7.80 2.89
N VAL A 117 -9.98 7.60 2.78
CA VAL A 117 -10.58 6.42 2.12
C VAL A 117 -11.62 6.89 1.11
N GLY A 118 -11.31 6.76 -0.16
CA GLY A 118 -12.18 7.18 -1.26
C GLY A 118 -11.40 7.90 -2.36
N GLN A 119 -11.99 7.94 -3.56
CA GLN A 119 -11.42 8.75 -4.64
C GLN A 119 -11.48 10.23 -4.25
N GLY A 120 -10.38 10.94 -4.34
CA GLY A 120 -10.33 12.36 -4.04
C GLY A 120 -10.42 12.71 -2.55
N ALA A 121 -10.36 11.74 -1.64
CA ALA A 121 -10.34 12.06 -0.21
C ALA A 121 -9.05 12.78 0.17
N LEU A 122 -9.14 14.00 0.74
CA LEU A 122 -7.99 14.84 1.13
C LEU A 122 -6.99 15.08 -0.01
N THR A 123 -7.43 15.18 -1.26
CA THR A 123 -6.52 15.33 -2.41
C THR A 123 -5.58 16.50 -2.29
N ALA A 124 -6.11 17.68 -1.91
CA ALA A 124 -5.33 18.91 -1.83
C ALA A 124 -4.60 19.10 -0.48
N ASN A 125 -4.71 18.13 0.45
CA ASN A 125 -4.11 18.31 1.78
C ASN A 125 -2.58 18.36 1.69
N THR A 126 -2.00 19.45 2.19
CA THR A 126 -0.55 19.63 2.17
C THR A 126 0.07 19.45 3.55
N THR A 127 -0.45 20.12 4.55
CA THR A 127 0.12 20.12 5.91
C THR A 127 -0.90 19.85 7.01
N GLY A 128 -2.19 19.73 6.66
CA GLY A 128 -3.25 19.39 7.61
C GLY A 128 -3.02 18.00 8.23
N SER A 129 -3.23 17.91 9.54
CA SER A 129 -3.04 16.68 10.33
C SER A 129 -4.33 16.26 11.03
N ASP A 130 -4.37 15.03 11.50
CA ASP A 130 -5.46 14.48 12.31
C ASP A 130 -6.84 14.51 11.62
N ASN A 131 -6.88 14.48 10.28
CA ASN A 131 -8.12 14.48 9.55
C ASN A 131 -8.59 13.06 9.22
N THR A 132 -9.89 12.84 9.31
CA THR A 132 -10.55 11.62 8.84
C THR A 132 -11.48 11.95 7.67
N ALA A 133 -11.17 11.47 6.47
CA ALA A 133 -11.96 11.63 5.27
C ALA A 133 -12.34 10.26 4.69
N ILE A 134 -13.61 9.92 4.75
CA ILE A 134 -14.15 8.64 4.25
C ILE A 134 -15.30 8.93 3.28
N GLY A 135 -15.05 8.75 2.01
CA GLY A 135 -15.99 9.03 0.93
C GLY A 135 -15.32 9.67 -0.28
N SER A 136 -15.94 9.54 -1.46
CA SER A 136 -15.43 10.25 -2.64
C SER A 136 -15.58 11.75 -2.43
N GLY A 137 -14.51 12.54 -2.64
CA GLY A 137 -14.49 13.98 -2.47
C GLY A 137 -14.60 14.47 -1.02
N ALA A 138 -14.44 13.59 -0.01
CA ALA A 138 -14.43 14.05 1.37
C ALA A 138 -13.17 14.87 1.66
N LEU A 139 -13.34 16.14 2.14
CA LEU A 139 -12.25 17.09 2.38
C LEU A 139 -11.32 17.29 1.16
N ASP A 140 -11.86 17.25 -0.06
CA ASP A 140 -11.06 17.24 -1.30
C ASP A 140 -10.11 18.45 -1.39
N VAL A 141 -10.58 19.66 -1.08
CA VAL A 141 -9.77 20.89 -1.18
C VAL A 141 -9.13 21.34 0.14
N ASN A 142 -9.19 20.53 1.19
CA ASN A 142 -8.51 20.86 2.45
C ASN A 142 -7.02 21.02 2.21
N THR A 143 -6.44 22.13 2.63
CA THR A 143 -4.99 22.39 2.47
C THR A 143 -4.22 22.28 3.78
N THR A 144 -4.67 22.99 4.79
CA THR A 144 -4.00 23.08 6.10
C THR A 144 -4.93 22.81 7.28
N GLY A 145 -6.25 22.67 7.04
CA GLY A 145 -7.21 22.37 8.10
C GLY A 145 -6.88 21.08 8.82
N HIS A 146 -7.03 21.05 10.12
CA HIS A 146 -6.68 19.90 10.95
C HIS A 146 -7.87 19.43 11.83
N SER A 147 -7.78 18.19 12.33
CA SER A 147 -8.78 17.63 13.25
C SER A 147 -10.22 17.59 12.71
N ASN A 148 -10.37 17.51 11.39
CA ASN A 148 -11.69 17.42 10.76
C ASN A 148 -12.09 15.95 10.56
N THR A 149 -13.39 15.68 10.72
CA THR A 149 -13.99 14.38 10.41
C THR A 149 -15.04 14.56 9.31
N ALA A 150 -14.81 14.01 8.14
CA ALA A 150 -15.70 13.99 7.00
C ALA A 150 -16.02 12.55 6.60
N VAL A 151 -17.28 12.15 6.73
CA VAL A 151 -17.75 10.82 6.32
C VAL A 151 -18.96 10.97 5.42
N GLY A 152 -18.79 10.67 4.15
CA GLY A 152 -19.83 10.79 3.13
C GLY A 152 -19.29 11.41 1.85
N HIS A 153 -19.99 11.21 0.73
CA HIS A 153 -19.65 11.81 -0.55
C HIS A 153 -19.73 13.36 -0.43
N ASP A 154 -18.68 14.06 -0.85
CA ASP A 154 -18.53 15.53 -0.78
C ASP A 154 -18.78 16.13 0.63
N SER A 155 -18.54 15.38 1.70
CA SER A 155 -18.59 15.94 3.04
C SER A 155 -17.39 16.85 3.26
N LEU A 156 -17.61 18.10 3.73
CA LEU A 156 -16.56 19.12 3.93
C LEU A 156 -15.71 19.36 2.67
N ASP A 157 -16.27 19.15 1.48
CA ASP A 157 -15.56 19.22 0.20
C ASP A 157 -14.80 20.55 0.01
N ALA A 158 -15.45 21.70 0.27
CA ALA A 158 -14.87 23.02 0.11
C ALA A 158 -13.99 23.49 1.28
N ASN A 159 -13.80 22.70 2.34
CA ASN A 159 -12.99 23.12 3.48
C ASN A 159 -11.53 23.33 3.05
N THR A 160 -10.97 24.50 3.35
CA THR A 160 -9.58 24.79 3.02
C THR A 160 -8.68 24.83 4.27
N THR A 161 -9.10 25.61 5.26
CA THR A 161 -8.32 25.85 6.50
C THR A 161 -9.13 25.68 7.77
N GLY A 162 -10.44 25.43 7.67
CA GLY A 162 -11.29 25.22 8.85
C GLY A 162 -10.85 23.99 9.65
N ASN A 163 -10.92 24.09 10.95
CA ASN A 163 -10.46 23.07 11.88
C ASN A 163 -11.62 22.52 12.72
N GLU A 164 -11.41 21.31 13.28
CA GLU A 164 -12.31 20.75 14.30
C GLU A 164 -13.78 20.61 13.85
N ASN A 165 -14.00 20.41 12.55
CA ASN A 165 -15.34 20.23 11.99
C ASN A 165 -15.71 18.75 11.88
N VAL A 166 -16.97 18.42 12.12
CA VAL A 166 -17.54 17.09 11.92
C VAL A 166 -18.64 17.17 10.86
N GLY A 167 -18.40 16.57 9.71
CA GLY A 167 -19.37 16.38 8.64
C GLY A 167 -19.69 14.90 8.46
N LEU A 168 -20.87 14.46 8.87
CA LEU A 168 -21.32 13.07 8.80
C LEU A 168 -22.57 12.95 7.92
N GLY A 169 -22.40 12.55 6.70
CA GLY A 169 -23.45 12.44 5.69
C GLY A 169 -23.07 13.03 4.35
N MET A 170 -23.75 12.61 3.29
CA MET A 170 -23.52 13.15 1.95
C MET A 170 -23.70 14.67 1.97
N LYS A 171 -22.69 15.41 1.53
CA LYS A 171 -22.69 16.89 1.45
C LYS A 171 -22.96 17.61 2.77
N ALA A 172 -22.66 16.99 3.90
CA ALA A 172 -22.63 17.69 5.18
C ALA A 172 -21.48 18.70 5.18
N LEU A 173 -21.75 19.97 5.53
CA LEU A 173 -20.77 21.07 5.52
C LEU A 173 -20.04 21.25 4.17
N THR A 174 -20.64 20.89 3.05
CA THR A 174 -19.94 20.86 1.76
C THR A 174 -19.38 22.22 1.34
N SER A 175 -20.02 23.33 1.72
CA SER A 175 -19.58 24.70 1.36
C SER A 175 -18.69 25.35 2.42
N ASN A 176 -18.38 24.67 3.55
CA ASN A 176 -17.54 25.26 4.58
C ASN A 176 -16.13 25.48 4.03
N THR A 177 -15.59 26.68 4.20
CA THR A 177 -14.23 27.00 3.75
C THR A 177 -13.27 27.21 4.92
N THR A 178 -13.64 28.03 5.87
CA THR A 178 -12.80 28.44 7.01
C THR A 178 -13.52 28.36 8.36
N GLY A 179 -14.82 28.00 8.38
CA GLY A 179 -15.56 27.82 9.63
C GLY A 179 -14.95 26.71 10.49
N GLU A 180 -14.95 26.89 11.78
CA GLU A 180 -14.37 25.99 12.77
C GLU A 180 -15.43 25.46 13.75
N ASP A 181 -15.15 24.35 14.45
CA ASP A 181 -16.00 23.83 15.52
C ASP A 181 -17.46 23.56 15.10
N ASN A 182 -17.70 23.17 13.85
CA ASN A 182 -19.05 22.87 13.39
C ASN A 182 -19.31 21.36 13.43
N THR A 183 -20.50 20.98 13.85
CA THR A 183 -20.97 19.59 13.83
C THR A 183 -22.21 19.47 12.96
N ALA A 184 -22.10 18.76 11.85
CA ALA A 184 -23.18 18.46 10.92
C ALA A 184 -23.38 16.96 10.79
N VAL A 185 -24.50 16.44 11.23
CA VAL A 185 -24.86 15.02 11.15
C VAL A 185 -26.14 14.86 10.34
N GLY A 186 -26.02 14.27 9.18
CA GLY A 186 -27.15 14.09 8.25
C GLY A 186 -26.81 14.61 6.86
N ALA A 187 -27.42 14.03 5.81
CA ALA A 187 -27.19 14.50 4.45
C ALA A 187 -27.65 15.96 4.32
N TYR A 188 -26.79 16.79 3.69
CA TYR A 188 -26.97 18.24 3.50
C TYR A 188 -27.11 19.07 4.80
N ALA A 189 -26.77 18.54 5.98
CA ALA A 189 -26.72 19.34 7.21
C ALA A 189 -25.64 20.43 7.08
N LEU A 190 -25.96 21.68 7.45
CA LEU A 190 -25.09 22.89 7.31
C LEU A 190 -24.48 23.03 5.90
N ASN A 191 -25.18 22.60 4.87
CA ASN A 191 -24.64 22.57 3.51
C ASN A 191 -24.16 23.95 3.02
N ALA A 192 -24.88 25.02 3.31
CA ALA A 192 -24.56 26.39 2.89
C ALA A 192 -23.65 27.15 3.87
N ASN A 193 -23.20 26.54 4.95
CA ASN A 193 -22.23 27.18 5.84
C ASN A 193 -20.92 27.41 5.13
N THR A 194 -20.39 28.62 5.14
CA THR A 194 -19.09 28.92 4.50
C THR A 194 -18.01 29.26 5.52
N THR A 195 -18.28 30.13 6.46
CA THR A 195 -17.29 30.67 7.40
C THR A 195 -17.77 30.73 8.85
N ALA A 196 -19.04 30.43 9.11
CA ALA A 196 -19.55 30.47 10.46
C ALA A 196 -19.04 29.29 11.30
N SER A 197 -18.79 29.51 12.57
CA SER A 197 -18.21 28.54 13.52
C SER A 197 -19.19 28.23 14.65
N ASN A 198 -18.90 27.14 15.39
CA ASN A 198 -19.64 26.75 16.59
C ASN A 198 -21.13 26.41 16.32
N ASN A 199 -21.43 25.81 15.18
CA ASN A 199 -22.79 25.40 14.85
C ASN A 199 -22.97 23.89 15.02
N VAL A 200 -24.15 23.52 15.50
CA VAL A 200 -24.56 22.11 15.56
C VAL A 200 -25.84 21.91 14.76
N ALA A 201 -25.82 21.00 13.80
CA ALA A 201 -26.97 20.61 13.00
C ALA A 201 -27.10 19.10 12.91
N VAL A 202 -28.21 18.55 13.31
CA VAL A 202 -28.49 17.12 13.25
C VAL A 202 -29.80 16.87 12.50
N GLY A 203 -29.72 16.06 11.47
CA GLY A 203 -30.86 15.70 10.62
C GLY A 203 -30.67 16.08 9.15
N TYR A 204 -31.45 15.45 8.29
CA TYR A 204 -31.48 15.76 6.85
C TYR A 204 -31.85 17.22 6.60
N ASN A 205 -31.07 17.94 5.79
CA ASN A 205 -31.27 19.39 5.49
C ASN A 205 -31.32 20.29 6.73
N SER A 206 -30.80 19.84 7.88
CA SER A 206 -30.77 20.70 9.07
C SER A 206 -29.86 21.90 8.85
N LEU A 207 -30.34 23.12 9.16
CA LEU A 207 -29.64 24.38 8.95
C LEU A 207 -29.09 24.53 7.50
N LEU A 208 -29.86 24.09 6.52
CA LEU A 208 -29.45 24.07 5.10
C LEU A 208 -29.02 25.43 4.56
N ASN A 209 -29.71 26.48 4.95
CA ASN A 209 -29.55 27.88 4.46
C ASN A 209 -29.23 28.84 5.61
N LYS A 210 -28.09 28.69 6.24
CA LYS A 210 -27.66 29.61 7.29
C LYS A 210 -26.50 30.48 6.83
#